data_94f255d32ebacf59e296fdaacdf9ee04
#
_entry.id   94f255d32ebacf59e296fdaacdf9ee04
#
_cell.length_a   1.000
_cell.length_b   1.000
_cell.length_c   1.000
_cell.angle_alpha   90.00
_cell.angle_beta   90.00
_cell.angle_gamma   90.00
#
_symmetry.space_group_name_H-M   'P 1'
#
loop_
_entity.id
_entity.type
_entity.pdbx_description
1 polymer ?
#
loop_
_entity_poly.entity_id
_entity_poly.type
_entity_poly.pdbx_seq_one_letter_code
_entity_poly.pdbx_strand_id
1 'polypeptide(L)'
;MSILQTWHMKIRLCLFAGTVFALVGPLGAGTLELQPKESAPPTITQSQPWQFTIAAPGWMAGMNGTIGIRGVNADLDVGFFDDVLEHLDMIFAMRVEAQKGPFGIFGEVIYLGLSDGAQINRMINNVHEQVDLTLVDSALSWRLVNQPRWSLDFAVGMHYTNVYEKLELHSDPILIQQTSERFVDNVAADLRERLDRDISRDDFIVAIGNSIRSVLLDRIGERLEDHERHPNIPIGPLGGRVPQEVRRVVKDYINLKLDGLRARIDALHLEGEARRAAVRRIVNGAKTRMANDLAIVLQNKLNQTISRQDDWLDGYGGLRLRYNFNKTFYTAVRGEVGRGVVSDLMWQAEGVLGVNWTRSIFTEVGYRALSADFEDNNFKFDVTTHGPQITTGITF
;
A
#
# COMPACT_ATOMS: atom_id res chain seq x y z
N MET A 1 18.62 -18.62 -12.68
CA MET A 1 18.16 -19.81 -11.97
C MET A 1 17.27 -19.33 -10.85
N SER A 2 16.05 -19.54 -11.05
CA SER A 2 14.78 -19.25 -10.45
C SER A 2 14.73 -19.43 -8.93
N ILE A 3 14.26 -18.44 -8.17
CA ILE A 3 13.50 -18.64 -6.93
C ILE A 3 12.38 -17.59 -6.94
N LEU A 4 11.38 -17.85 -7.75
CA LEU A 4 10.01 -17.38 -7.56
C LEU A 4 9.32 -18.51 -6.78
N GLN A 5 9.36 -18.45 -5.47
CA GLN A 5 8.45 -19.21 -4.64
C GLN A 5 7.20 -18.40 -4.44
N THR A 6 6.23 -18.68 -5.27
CA THR A 6 4.81 -18.39 -5.10
C THR A 6 4.32 -18.96 -3.78
N TRP A 7 4.11 -18.10 -2.81
CA TRP A 7 3.30 -18.42 -1.64
C TRP A 7 1.83 -18.22 -2.00
N HIS A 8 1.22 -19.28 -2.51
CA HIS A 8 -0.24 -19.40 -2.49
C HIS A 8 -0.65 -19.66 -1.04
N MET A 9 -0.93 -18.62 -0.29
CA MET A 9 -1.65 -18.75 0.96
C MET A 9 -3.11 -19.07 0.62
N LYS A 10 -3.44 -20.35 0.72
CA LYS A 10 -4.81 -20.82 0.60
C LYS A 10 -5.60 -20.23 1.79
N ILE A 11 -6.44 -19.26 1.51
CA ILE A 11 -7.47 -18.81 2.43
C ILE A 11 -8.38 -20.01 2.68
N ARG A 12 -8.18 -20.69 3.80
CA ARG A 12 -9.18 -21.59 4.32
C ARG A 12 -10.25 -20.71 4.95
N LEU A 13 -11.32 -20.52 4.22
CA LEU A 13 -12.58 -19.97 4.71
C LEU A 13 -13.07 -20.93 5.81
N CYS A 14 -12.66 -20.73 7.05
CA CYS A 14 -13.26 -21.37 8.20
C CYS A 14 -14.58 -20.67 8.47
N LEU A 15 -15.65 -21.24 7.94
CA LEU A 15 -17.02 -20.98 8.39
C LEU A 15 -17.10 -21.42 9.88
N PHE A 16 -16.86 -20.50 10.79
CA PHE A 16 -17.24 -20.65 12.18
C PHE A 16 -18.73 -20.35 12.31
N ALA A 17 -19.55 -21.39 12.13
CA ALA A 17 -20.91 -21.39 12.64
C ALA A 17 -20.82 -21.46 14.17
N GLY A 18 -20.77 -20.31 14.82
CA GLY A 18 -20.83 -20.20 16.27
C GLY A 18 -22.23 -20.54 16.76
N THR A 19 -22.39 -21.75 17.25
CA THR A 19 -23.57 -22.18 17.97
C THR A 19 -23.61 -21.47 19.32
N VAL A 20 -24.44 -20.45 19.44
CA VAL A 20 -24.75 -19.84 20.74
C VAL A 20 -25.64 -20.80 21.50
N PHE A 21 -25.06 -21.55 22.43
CA PHE A 21 -25.82 -22.33 23.44
C PHE A 21 -26.32 -21.36 24.50
N ALA A 22 -27.63 -21.12 24.50
CA ALA A 22 -28.32 -20.48 25.61
C ALA A 22 -28.36 -21.42 26.79
N LEU A 23 -27.59 -21.13 27.82
CA LEU A 23 -27.72 -21.77 29.16
C LEU A 23 -28.98 -21.21 29.85
N VAL A 24 -30.11 -21.91 29.72
CA VAL A 24 -31.27 -21.69 30.54
C VAL A 24 -31.18 -22.67 31.69
N GLY A 25 -30.78 -22.20 32.88
CA GLY A 25 -30.86 -22.96 34.10
C GLY A 25 -32.33 -23.09 34.59
N PRO A 26 -32.76 -24.23 35.19
CA PRO A 26 -34.10 -24.38 35.71
C PRO A 26 -34.21 -23.63 37.05
N LEU A 27 -34.99 -22.58 37.10
CA LEU A 27 -35.47 -21.97 38.32
C LEU A 27 -36.66 -22.76 38.86
N GLY A 28 -36.56 -23.14 40.10
CA GLY A 28 -37.46 -24.00 40.81
C GLY A 28 -38.93 -23.58 40.83
N ALA A 29 -39.79 -24.57 40.73
CA ALA A 29 -41.24 -24.46 40.81
C ALA A 29 -41.69 -24.15 42.25
N GLY A 30 -42.12 -22.88 42.42
CA GLY A 30 -42.99 -22.53 43.53
C GLY A 30 -44.43 -22.62 43.07
N THR A 31 -45.23 -23.48 43.64
CA THR A 31 -46.69 -23.57 43.43
C THR A 31 -47.38 -22.39 44.06
N LEU A 32 -47.73 -21.40 43.24
CA LEU A 32 -48.70 -20.36 43.57
C LEU A 32 -50.03 -20.72 42.93
N GLU A 33 -51.07 -20.88 43.76
CA GLU A 33 -52.45 -21.07 43.36
C GLU A 33 -52.91 -19.91 42.45
N LEU A 34 -53.04 -20.17 41.16
CA LEU A 34 -53.49 -19.20 40.17
C LEU A 34 -55.02 -19.14 40.16
N GLN A 35 -55.55 -18.02 40.59
CA GLN A 35 -56.90 -17.62 40.19
C GLN A 35 -56.97 -17.49 38.65
N PRO A 36 -58.06 -17.92 37.99
CA PRO A 36 -58.19 -17.80 36.54
C PRO A 36 -58.24 -16.31 36.16
N LYS A 37 -57.13 -15.79 35.71
CA LYS A 37 -57.05 -14.48 35.09
C LYS A 37 -57.61 -14.63 33.68
N GLU A 38 -58.74 -13.94 33.44
CA GLU A 38 -59.29 -13.79 32.12
C GLU A 38 -58.17 -13.44 31.10
N SER A 39 -57.91 -14.33 30.13
CA SER A 39 -56.87 -14.16 29.17
C SER A 39 -57.20 -12.95 28.29
N ALA A 40 -56.46 -11.85 28.45
CA ALA A 40 -56.49 -10.76 27.52
C ALA A 40 -56.27 -11.31 26.09
N PRO A 41 -57.03 -10.84 25.10
CA PRO A 41 -56.87 -11.29 23.72
C PRO A 41 -55.43 -11.11 23.30
N PRO A 42 -54.86 -12.07 22.53
CA PRO A 42 -53.47 -11.99 22.12
C PRO A 42 -53.22 -10.68 21.42
N THR A 43 -52.38 -9.83 22.02
CA THR A 43 -51.91 -8.62 21.36
C THR A 43 -51.15 -9.06 20.15
N ILE A 44 -51.71 -8.91 18.95
CA ILE A 44 -51.03 -9.12 17.70
C ILE A 44 -49.93 -8.06 17.69
N THR A 45 -48.70 -8.47 18.09
CA THR A 45 -47.51 -7.62 17.92
C THR A 45 -47.31 -7.45 16.43
N GLN A 46 -47.72 -6.32 15.90
CA GLN A 46 -47.43 -5.98 14.49
C GLN A 46 -45.93 -6.12 14.28
N SER A 47 -45.50 -7.07 13.45
CA SER A 47 -44.11 -7.23 13.10
C SER A 47 -43.67 -5.94 12.42
N GLN A 48 -42.67 -5.27 13.00
CA GLN A 48 -42.11 -4.07 12.39
C GLN A 48 -41.57 -4.44 11.01
N PRO A 49 -41.90 -3.71 9.95
CA PRO A 49 -41.37 -3.95 8.62
C PRO A 49 -39.85 -3.76 8.62
N TRP A 50 -39.18 -4.34 7.65
CA TRP A 50 -37.79 -4.02 7.35
C TRP A 50 -37.69 -2.57 6.91
N GLN A 51 -36.68 -1.87 7.38
CA GLN A 51 -36.26 -0.55 6.94
C GLN A 51 -34.89 -0.69 6.31
N PHE A 52 -34.75 -0.25 5.06
CA PHE A 52 -33.49 -0.28 4.34
C PHE A 52 -32.97 1.13 4.15
N THR A 53 -31.66 1.29 4.25
CA THR A 53 -30.98 2.55 3.97
C THR A 53 -29.85 2.30 2.99
N ILE A 54 -29.74 3.13 1.97
CA ILE A 54 -28.59 3.18 1.06
C ILE A 54 -28.05 4.60 1.12
N ALA A 55 -26.75 4.74 1.29
CA ALA A 55 -26.09 6.03 1.39
C ALA A 55 -24.75 6.04 0.64
N ALA A 56 -24.36 7.22 0.22
CA ALA A 56 -23.05 7.50 -0.37
C ALA A 56 -22.26 8.39 0.60
N PRO A 57 -21.32 7.81 1.37
CA PRO A 57 -20.41 8.58 2.20
C PRO A 57 -19.28 9.19 1.35
N GLY A 58 -19.02 10.48 1.52
CA GLY A 58 -17.85 11.18 1.01
C GLY A 58 -16.93 11.49 2.20
N TRP A 59 -15.84 10.77 2.36
CA TRP A 59 -14.88 10.95 3.44
C TRP A 59 -13.61 11.61 2.91
N MET A 60 -13.40 12.87 3.28
CA MET A 60 -12.25 13.68 2.90
C MET A 60 -11.10 13.42 3.90
N ALA A 61 -10.52 12.25 3.76
CA ALA A 61 -9.57 11.72 4.75
C ALA A 61 -8.12 12.04 4.40
N GLY A 62 -7.38 12.59 5.36
CA GLY A 62 -5.93 12.59 5.41
C GLY A 62 -5.40 11.40 6.23
N MET A 63 -4.11 11.16 6.20
CA MET A 63 -3.43 10.06 6.88
C MET A 63 -2.22 10.57 7.66
N ASN A 64 -2.10 10.16 8.92
CA ASN A 64 -0.95 10.46 9.77
C ASN A 64 -0.49 9.20 10.48
N GLY A 65 0.83 8.99 10.58
CA GLY A 65 1.35 7.82 11.29
C GLY A 65 2.73 7.41 10.81
N THR A 66 3.00 6.12 10.89
CA THR A 66 4.28 5.54 10.49
C THR A 66 4.04 4.32 9.61
N ILE A 67 4.67 4.31 8.44
CA ILE A 67 4.73 3.14 7.58
C ILE A 67 6.17 2.61 7.59
N GLY A 68 6.33 1.29 7.69
CA GLY A 68 7.64 0.67 7.73
C GLY A 68 7.74 -0.56 6.82
N ILE A 69 8.85 -0.67 6.09
CA ILE A 69 9.15 -1.84 5.27
C ILE A 69 10.56 -2.32 5.62
N ARG A 70 10.67 -3.58 6.07
CA ARG A 70 11.94 -4.24 6.40
C ARG A 70 12.81 -3.49 7.40
N GLY A 71 12.16 -2.88 8.41
CA GLY A 71 12.83 -2.14 9.49
C GLY A 71 13.25 -0.71 9.14
N VAL A 72 12.88 -0.21 7.97
CA VAL A 72 13.00 1.22 7.62
C VAL A 72 11.62 1.84 7.79
N ASN A 73 11.46 2.74 8.76
CA ASN A 73 10.22 3.43 9.02
C ASN A 73 10.26 4.82 8.37
N ALA A 74 9.11 5.26 7.86
CA ALA A 74 8.87 6.58 7.35
C ALA A 74 7.65 7.18 8.03
N ASP A 75 7.72 8.44 8.43
CA ASP A 75 6.58 9.17 8.94
C ASP A 75 5.67 9.55 7.77
N LEU A 76 4.37 9.34 7.95
CA LEU A 76 3.31 9.67 7.01
C LEU A 76 2.55 10.87 7.55
N ASP A 77 2.45 11.93 6.76
CA ASP A 77 1.60 13.10 7.03
C ASP A 77 1.03 13.59 5.70
N VAL A 78 -0.14 13.06 5.36
CA VAL A 78 -0.79 13.27 4.06
C VAL A 78 -2.12 13.97 4.28
N GLY A 79 -2.24 15.20 3.78
CA GLY A 79 -3.46 15.98 3.81
C GLY A 79 -4.43 15.62 2.68
N PHE A 80 -5.75 15.64 2.94
CA PHE A 80 -6.72 15.33 1.90
C PHE A 80 -6.67 16.34 0.74
N PHE A 81 -6.68 17.64 1.04
CA PHE A 81 -6.79 18.68 0.02
C PHE A 81 -5.49 18.96 -0.73
N ASP A 82 -4.37 18.83 -0.02
CA ASP A 82 -3.06 19.18 -0.58
C ASP A 82 -2.40 17.98 -1.28
N ASP A 83 -2.69 16.75 -0.83
CA ASP A 83 -2.01 15.55 -1.35
C ASP A 83 -2.98 14.56 -2.01
N VAL A 84 -4.04 14.12 -1.27
CA VAL A 84 -4.93 13.07 -1.78
C VAL A 84 -5.74 13.54 -2.99
N LEU A 85 -6.30 14.76 -2.93
CA LEU A 85 -7.19 15.27 -3.98
C LEU A 85 -6.45 15.55 -5.30
N GLU A 86 -5.17 15.96 -5.25
CA GLU A 86 -4.37 16.21 -6.44
C GLU A 86 -4.00 14.92 -7.18
N HIS A 87 -3.91 13.80 -6.46
CA HIS A 87 -3.48 12.50 -6.99
C HIS A 87 -4.63 11.49 -7.09
N LEU A 88 -5.88 11.95 -6.92
CA LEU A 88 -7.06 11.11 -6.90
C LEU A 88 -7.45 10.66 -8.32
N ASP A 89 -7.31 9.38 -8.60
CA ASP A 89 -7.79 8.75 -9.84
C ASP A 89 -9.27 8.38 -9.73
N MET A 90 -9.62 7.70 -8.62
CA MET A 90 -10.96 7.19 -8.41
C MET A 90 -11.32 7.13 -6.93
N ILE A 91 -12.54 7.51 -6.62
CA ILE A 91 -13.15 7.28 -5.31
C ILE A 91 -14.53 6.65 -5.49
N PHE A 92 -14.82 5.62 -4.72
CA PHE A 92 -16.15 5.02 -4.64
C PHE A 92 -16.45 4.70 -3.18
N ALA A 93 -17.65 5.06 -2.73
CA ALA A 93 -18.10 4.70 -1.39
C ALA A 93 -19.60 4.44 -1.37
N MET A 94 -20.00 3.38 -0.69
CA MET A 94 -21.39 2.99 -0.52
C MET A 94 -21.60 2.39 0.86
N ARG A 95 -22.70 2.81 1.51
CA ARG A 95 -23.18 2.28 2.79
C ARG A 95 -24.57 1.70 2.61
N VAL A 96 -24.81 0.54 3.16
CA VAL A 96 -26.12 -0.12 3.22
C VAL A 96 -26.44 -0.51 4.64
N GLU A 97 -27.67 -0.24 5.06
CA GLU A 97 -28.17 -0.69 6.37
C GLU A 97 -29.54 -1.34 6.19
N ALA A 98 -29.80 -2.39 6.94
CA ALA A 98 -31.11 -3.02 7.03
C ALA A 98 -31.47 -3.19 8.52
N GLN A 99 -32.62 -2.64 8.94
CA GLN A 99 -33.08 -2.66 10.33
C GLN A 99 -34.45 -3.31 10.44
N LYS A 100 -34.61 -4.23 11.38
CA LYS A 100 -35.91 -4.81 11.74
C LYS A 100 -36.04 -4.96 13.25
N GLY A 101 -36.89 -4.16 13.85
CA GLY A 101 -37.02 -4.13 15.31
C GLY A 101 -35.69 -3.79 15.98
N PRO A 102 -35.20 -4.65 16.89
CA PRO A 102 -33.90 -4.42 17.56
C PRO A 102 -32.70 -4.83 16.71
N PHE A 103 -32.86 -5.61 15.63
CA PHE A 103 -31.76 -6.16 14.85
C PHE A 103 -31.46 -5.33 13.63
N GLY A 104 -30.19 -5.12 13.36
CA GLY A 104 -29.68 -4.43 12.19
C GLY A 104 -28.51 -5.15 11.53
N ILE A 105 -28.34 -4.90 10.25
CA ILE A 105 -27.19 -5.31 9.44
C ILE A 105 -26.63 -4.04 8.81
N PHE A 106 -25.34 -3.91 8.85
CA PHE A 106 -24.60 -2.77 8.29
C PHE A 106 -23.52 -3.29 7.31
N GLY A 107 -23.31 -2.58 6.23
CA GLY A 107 -22.21 -2.80 5.32
C GLY A 107 -21.78 -1.48 4.69
N GLU A 108 -20.48 -1.27 4.61
CA GLU A 108 -19.87 -0.11 3.94
C GLU A 108 -18.67 -0.58 3.13
N VAL A 109 -18.51 -0.02 1.94
CA VAL A 109 -17.31 -0.18 1.12
C VAL A 109 -16.81 1.20 0.74
N ILE A 110 -15.50 1.40 0.87
CA ILE A 110 -14.79 2.59 0.40
C ILE A 110 -13.62 2.09 -0.44
N TYR A 111 -13.52 2.59 -1.65
CA TYR A 111 -12.39 2.40 -2.56
C TYR A 111 -11.78 3.75 -2.88
N LEU A 112 -10.46 3.84 -2.78
CA LEU A 112 -9.66 5.01 -3.09
C LEU A 112 -8.49 4.58 -3.96
N GLY A 113 -8.41 5.10 -5.18
CA GLY A 113 -7.28 4.94 -6.10
C GLY A 113 -6.53 6.25 -6.21
N LEU A 114 -5.25 6.21 -5.96
CA LEU A 114 -4.33 7.35 -6.06
C LEU A 114 -3.23 7.01 -7.06
N SER A 115 -2.81 7.99 -7.86
CA SER A 115 -1.63 7.87 -8.69
C SER A 115 -0.82 9.16 -8.70
N ASP A 116 0.49 9.00 -8.73
CA ASP A 116 1.44 10.09 -8.90
C ASP A 116 2.52 9.74 -9.90
N GLY A 117 3.05 10.75 -10.59
CA GLY A 117 4.10 10.60 -11.58
C GLY A 117 5.15 11.69 -11.46
N ALA A 118 6.38 11.30 -11.15
CA ALA A 118 7.51 12.21 -11.08
C ALA A 118 8.48 12.01 -12.25
N GLN A 119 8.86 13.10 -12.92
CA GLN A 119 9.96 13.10 -13.87
C GLN A 119 11.28 13.40 -13.16
N ILE A 120 12.15 12.41 -13.13
CA ILE A 120 13.46 12.52 -12.49
C ILE A 120 14.53 12.62 -13.56
N ASN A 121 14.73 13.71 -14.25
CA ASN A 121 15.72 13.95 -15.32
C ASN A 121 17.08 13.24 -15.18
N ARG A 122 17.11 11.90 -15.22
CA ARG A 122 18.26 11.03 -14.98
C ARG A 122 18.14 9.71 -15.72
N MET A 123 18.96 8.72 -15.32
CA MET A 123 18.89 7.34 -15.83
C MET A 123 17.50 6.73 -15.64
N ILE A 124 16.77 7.12 -14.59
CA ILE A 124 15.33 6.88 -14.43
C ILE A 124 14.65 8.20 -14.78
N ASN A 125 13.91 8.22 -15.88
CA ASN A 125 13.28 9.43 -16.39
C ASN A 125 11.89 9.64 -15.79
N ASN A 126 11.14 8.57 -15.61
CA ASN A 126 9.78 8.62 -15.10
C ASN A 126 9.58 7.55 -14.01
N VAL A 127 8.96 7.97 -12.92
CA VAL A 127 8.51 7.10 -11.85
C VAL A 127 7.00 7.30 -11.75
N HIS A 128 6.25 6.21 -11.85
CA HIS A 128 4.81 6.22 -11.65
C HIS A 128 4.46 5.33 -10.47
N GLU A 129 3.76 5.92 -9.50
CA GLU A 129 3.28 5.24 -8.31
C GLU A 129 1.77 5.19 -8.33
N GLN A 130 1.21 4.05 -7.98
CA GLN A 130 -0.22 3.83 -7.83
C GLN A 130 -0.47 3.17 -6.48
N VAL A 131 -1.43 3.70 -5.73
CA VAL A 131 -1.88 3.14 -4.45
C VAL A 131 -3.40 2.98 -4.49
N ASP A 132 -3.87 1.75 -4.34
CA ASP A 132 -5.29 1.44 -4.23
C ASP A 132 -5.61 0.97 -2.81
N LEU A 133 -6.52 1.65 -2.15
CA LEU A 133 -7.02 1.31 -0.83
C LEU A 133 -8.47 0.85 -0.93
N THR A 134 -8.75 -0.33 -0.40
CA THR A 134 -10.12 -0.84 -0.25
C THR A 134 -10.41 -1.10 1.23
N LEU A 135 -11.45 -0.47 1.73
CA LEU A 135 -11.98 -0.69 3.07
C LEU A 135 -13.37 -1.30 2.96
N VAL A 136 -13.61 -2.42 3.62
CA VAL A 136 -14.94 -3.03 3.73
C VAL A 136 -15.28 -3.21 5.19
N ASP A 137 -16.34 -2.58 5.63
CA ASP A 137 -16.88 -2.72 6.98
C ASP A 137 -18.21 -3.48 6.92
N SER A 138 -18.40 -4.43 7.80
CA SER A 138 -19.65 -5.18 7.95
C SER A 138 -19.95 -5.49 9.39
N ALA A 139 -21.21 -5.30 9.81
CA ALA A 139 -21.62 -5.53 11.18
C ALA A 139 -23.04 -6.06 11.33
N LEU A 140 -23.26 -6.75 12.42
CA LEU A 140 -24.55 -7.01 12.99
C LEU A 140 -24.76 -6.07 14.17
N SER A 141 -25.93 -5.46 14.27
CA SER A 141 -26.23 -4.56 15.36
C SER A 141 -27.47 -4.98 16.13
N TRP A 142 -27.47 -4.62 17.41
CA TRP A 142 -28.62 -4.82 18.29
C TRP A 142 -28.95 -3.52 19.00
N ARG A 143 -30.20 -3.05 18.84
CA ARG A 143 -30.73 -1.86 19.50
C ARG A 143 -31.03 -2.16 20.97
N LEU A 144 -30.14 -1.69 21.84
CA LEU A 144 -30.24 -1.87 23.30
C LEU A 144 -31.30 -0.94 23.90
N VAL A 145 -31.37 0.29 23.39
CA VAL A 145 -32.34 1.31 23.83
C VAL A 145 -32.99 1.95 22.63
N ASN A 146 -34.30 2.08 22.68
CA ASN A 146 -35.11 2.72 21.67
C ASN A 146 -36.14 3.64 22.31
N GLN A 147 -35.75 4.90 22.56
CA GLN A 147 -36.64 5.94 23.11
C GLN A 147 -37.04 6.92 22.01
N PRO A 148 -38.10 7.69 22.18
CA PRO A 148 -38.58 8.61 21.16
C PRO A 148 -37.54 9.63 20.66
N ARG A 149 -36.60 10.01 21.53
CA ARG A 149 -35.57 11.01 21.19
C ARG A 149 -34.19 10.41 20.98
N TRP A 150 -33.90 9.20 21.47
CA TRP A 150 -32.58 8.62 21.36
C TRP A 150 -32.60 7.10 21.25
N SER A 151 -31.63 6.55 20.58
CA SER A 151 -31.37 5.12 20.49
C SER A 151 -29.90 4.82 20.76
N LEU A 152 -29.65 3.64 21.33
CA LEU A 152 -28.33 3.10 21.53
C LEU A 152 -28.29 1.72 20.89
N ASP A 153 -27.42 1.55 19.92
CA ASP A 153 -27.17 0.30 19.24
C ASP A 153 -25.78 -0.23 19.64
N PHE A 154 -25.69 -1.52 19.92
CA PHE A 154 -24.44 -2.26 20.04
C PHE A 154 -24.19 -2.99 18.73
N ALA A 155 -22.95 -3.00 18.25
CA ALA A 155 -22.56 -3.66 17.02
C ALA A 155 -21.36 -4.60 17.25
N VAL A 156 -21.33 -5.67 16.48
CA VAL A 156 -20.17 -6.57 16.33
C VAL A 156 -19.93 -6.74 14.84
N GLY A 157 -18.73 -6.53 14.40
CA GLY A 157 -18.41 -6.51 12.98
C GLY A 157 -16.99 -6.87 12.65
N MET A 158 -16.67 -6.67 11.38
CA MET A 158 -15.36 -6.92 10.80
C MET A 158 -15.00 -5.79 9.86
N HIS A 159 -13.76 -5.29 9.98
CA HIS A 159 -13.10 -4.42 9.02
C HIS A 159 -12.13 -5.22 8.18
N TYR A 160 -12.31 -5.23 6.87
CA TYR A 160 -11.34 -5.74 5.91
C TYR A 160 -10.64 -4.55 5.25
N THR A 161 -9.32 -4.55 5.30
CA THR A 161 -8.48 -3.57 4.64
C THR A 161 -7.62 -4.28 3.61
N ASN A 162 -7.56 -3.72 2.40
CA ASN A 162 -6.66 -4.15 1.33
C ASN A 162 -5.92 -2.93 0.80
N VAL A 163 -4.60 -3.03 0.75
CA VAL A 163 -3.71 -2.00 0.19
C VAL A 163 -2.94 -2.63 -0.97
N TYR A 164 -3.08 -2.07 -2.15
CA TYR A 164 -2.29 -2.42 -3.32
C TYR A 164 -1.39 -1.26 -3.69
N GLU A 165 -0.10 -1.51 -3.79
CA GLU A 165 0.91 -0.55 -4.20
C GLU A 165 1.60 -1.03 -5.47
N LYS A 166 1.81 -0.13 -6.42
CA LYS A 166 2.52 -0.38 -7.67
C LYS A 166 3.46 0.77 -7.97
N LEU A 167 4.72 0.44 -8.18
CA LEU A 167 5.76 1.37 -8.58
C LEU A 167 6.30 0.97 -9.95
N GLU A 168 6.19 1.84 -10.93
CA GLU A 168 6.74 1.68 -12.27
C GLU A 168 7.91 2.63 -12.47
N LEU A 169 9.06 2.06 -12.80
CA LEU A 169 10.29 2.80 -13.09
C LEU A 169 10.57 2.73 -14.58
N HIS A 170 10.69 3.88 -15.22
CA HIS A 170 11.04 4.01 -16.63
C HIS A 170 12.38 4.72 -16.79
N SER A 171 13.30 4.08 -17.48
CA SER A 171 14.63 4.62 -17.73
C SER A 171 14.66 5.55 -18.95
N ASP A 172 15.59 6.51 -18.94
CA ASP A 172 15.92 7.32 -20.12
C ASP A 172 16.89 6.56 -21.04
N PRO A 173 16.44 6.06 -22.20
CA PRO A 173 17.29 5.26 -23.09
C PRO A 173 18.46 6.06 -23.65
N ILE A 174 18.32 7.38 -23.88
CA ILE A 174 19.36 8.23 -24.43
C ILE A 174 20.46 8.43 -23.38
N LEU A 175 20.06 8.76 -22.16
CA LEU A 175 21.02 8.99 -21.08
C LEU A 175 21.73 7.70 -20.65
N ILE A 176 21.03 6.56 -20.68
CA ILE A 176 21.63 5.25 -20.44
C ILE A 176 22.66 4.93 -21.53
N GLN A 177 22.33 5.14 -22.80
CA GLN A 177 23.25 4.91 -23.91
C GLN A 177 24.52 5.77 -23.76
N GLN A 178 24.36 7.07 -23.54
CA GLN A 178 25.49 8.00 -23.34
C GLN A 178 26.35 7.62 -22.12
N THR A 179 25.70 7.19 -21.04
CA THR A 179 26.43 6.76 -19.83
C THR A 179 27.21 5.47 -20.08
N SER A 180 26.59 4.52 -20.79
CA SER A 180 27.22 3.27 -21.19
C SER A 180 28.42 3.48 -22.11
N GLU A 181 28.31 4.40 -23.07
CA GLU A 181 29.42 4.79 -23.97
C GLU A 181 30.58 5.39 -23.20
N ARG A 182 30.32 6.40 -22.35
CA ARG A 182 31.37 7.03 -21.52
C ARG A 182 32.04 6.02 -20.59
N PHE A 183 31.26 5.13 -20.00
CA PHE A 183 31.78 4.10 -19.12
C PHE A 183 32.69 3.13 -19.86
N VAL A 184 32.25 2.61 -21.02
CA VAL A 184 33.06 1.72 -21.86
C VAL A 184 34.31 2.42 -22.39
N ASP A 185 34.23 3.72 -22.69
CA ASP A 185 35.40 4.51 -23.11
C ASP A 185 36.45 4.63 -22.01
N ASN A 186 36.02 4.90 -20.76
CA ASN A 186 36.90 4.96 -19.61
C ASN A 186 37.55 3.60 -19.33
N VAL A 187 36.77 2.53 -19.33
CA VAL A 187 37.25 1.17 -19.16
C VAL A 187 38.24 0.79 -20.27
N ALA A 188 37.96 1.18 -21.52
CA ALA A 188 38.84 0.90 -22.65
C ALA A 188 40.16 1.69 -22.57
N ALA A 189 40.15 2.91 -22.03
CA ALA A 189 41.36 3.70 -21.78
C ALA A 189 42.23 3.05 -20.70
N ASP A 190 41.62 2.72 -19.57
CA ASP A 190 42.31 1.99 -18.47
C ASP A 190 42.86 0.65 -18.92
N LEU A 191 42.09 -0.07 -19.73
CA LEU A 191 42.51 -1.37 -20.27
C LEU A 191 43.75 -1.26 -21.14
N ARG A 192 43.82 -0.23 -22.01
CA ARG A 192 45.01 0.01 -22.86
C ARG A 192 46.26 0.30 -22.03
N GLU A 193 46.13 1.19 -21.04
CA GLU A 193 47.22 1.59 -20.18
C GLU A 193 47.78 0.38 -19.39
N ARG A 194 46.94 -0.52 -18.95
CA ARG A 194 47.30 -1.68 -18.13
C ARG A 194 47.81 -2.85 -18.91
N LEU A 195 47.22 -3.13 -20.07
CA LEU A 195 47.75 -4.18 -20.96
C LEU A 195 49.16 -3.85 -21.51
N ASP A 196 49.53 -2.55 -21.54
CA ASP A 196 50.88 -2.12 -21.83
C ASP A 196 51.88 -2.36 -20.68
N ARG A 197 51.41 -2.54 -19.41
CA ARG A 197 52.28 -2.67 -18.23
C ARG A 197 52.32 -4.06 -17.60
N ASP A 198 51.67 -5.06 -18.16
CA ASP A 198 51.63 -6.44 -17.62
C ASP A 198 51.10 -6.55 -16.17
N ILE A 199 49.93 -5.94 -15.90
CA ILE A 199 49.35 -5.80 -14.57
C ILE A 199 48.50 -7.03 -14.18
N SER A 200 48.49 -7.35 -12.88
CA SER A 200 47.75 -8.48 -12.33
C SER A 200 46.22 -8.34 -12.45
N ARG A 201 45.54 -9.48 -12.42
CA ARG A 201 44.05 -9.57 -12.47
C ARG A 201 43.36 -8.72 -11.38
N ASP A 202 43.95 -8.68 -10.19
CA ASP A 202 43.34 -8.04 -9.01
C ASP A 202 43.42 -6.51 -9.11
N ASP A 203 44.52 -5.96 -9.61
CA ASP A 203 44.64 -4.49 -9.85
C ASP A 203 43.69 -4.00 -10.91
N PHE A 204 43.37 -4.84 -11.89
CA PHE A 204 42.40 -4.55 -12.93
C PHE A 204 40.96 -4.48 -12.40
N ILE A 205 40.54 -5.41 -11.50
CA ILE A 205 39.23 -5.42 -10.84
C ILE A 205 39.04 -4.16 -9.98
N VAL A 206 40.10 -3.75 -9.25
CA VAL A 206 40.08 -2.56 -8.39
C VAL A 206 39.89 -1.29 -9.22
N ALA A 207 40.53 -1.17 -10.39
CA ALA A 207 40.37 0.04 -11.21
C ALA A 207 39.02 0.13 -11.88
N ILE A 208 38.44 -1.00 -12.35
CA ILE A 208 37.06 -1.03 -12.83
C ILE A 208 36.10 -0.64 -11.71
N GLY A 209 36.32 -1.14 -10.50
CA GLY A 209 35.55 -0.75 -9.33
C GLY A 209 35.58 0.77 -9.08
N ASN A 210 36.74 1.41 -9.28
CA ASN A 210 36.89 2.85 -9.14
C ASN A 210 36.23 3.64 -10.28
N SER A 211 36.32 3.16 -11.53
CA SER A 211 35.64 3.78 -12.68
C SER A 211 34.11 3.65 -12.56
N ILE A 212 33.61 2.52 -12.06
CA ILE A 212 32.17 2.35 -11.72
C ILE A 212 31.77 3.34 -10.63
N ARG A 213 32.64 3.52 -9.63
CA ARG A 213 32.37 4.41 -8.51
C ARG A 213 32.31 5.87 -8.95
N SER A 214 33.23 6.33 -9.78
CA SER A 214 33.24 7.73 -10.25
C SER A 214 32.06 8.06 -11.16
N VAL A 215 31.74 7.19 -12.13
CA VAL A 215 30.69 7.49 -13.13
C VAL A 215 29.28 7.30 -12.58
N LEU A 216 29.07 6.30 -11.71
CA LEU A 216 27.73 6.02 -11.16
C LEU A 216 27.45 6.75 -9.83
N LEU A 217 28.47 6.96 -8.98
CA LEU A 217 28.27 7.61 -7.70
C LEU A 217 28.18 9.12 -7.79
N ASP A 218 29.02 9.76 -8.62
CA ASP A 218 28.96 11.21 -8.77
C ASP A 218 27.63 11.69 -9.34
N ARG A 219 26.96 10.86 -10.13
CA ARG A 219 25.63 11.22 -10.68
C ARG A 219 24.41 10.69 -9.93
N ILE A 220 24.55 9.63 -9.15
CA ILE A 220 23.46 9.10 -8.32
C ILE A 220 23.54 9.67 -6.88
N GLY A 221 24.76 9.97 -6.41
CA GLY A 221 25.01 10.48 -5.05
C GLY A 221 24.71 11.95 -4.86
N GLU A 222 25.06 12.81 -5.85
CA GLU A 222 24.89 14.28 -5.74
C GLU A 222 23.44 14.75 -5.54
N ARG A 223 22.46 13.88 -5.70
CA ARG A 223 21.04 14.28 -5.60
C ARG A 223 20.17 13.40 -4.72
N LEU A 224 20.69 12.40 -4.04
CA LEU A 224 20.05 11.94 -2.81
C LEU A 224 20.05 13.06 -1.75
N GLU A 225 21.06 13.97 -1.82
CA GLU A 225 21.09 15.22 -1.04
C GLU A 225 20.04 16.25 -1.48
N ASP A 226 19.62 16.28 -2.76
CA ASP A 226 18.51 17.13 -3.22
C ASP A 226 17.14 16.60 -2.80
N HIS A 227 17.04 15.33 -2.46
CA HIS A 227 15.81 14.72 -1.97
C HIS A 227 15.47 15.11 -0.52
N GLU A 228 16.46 15.50 0.27
CA GLU A 228 16.23 16.13 1.57
C GLU A 228 15.50 17.48 1.47
N ARG A 229 15.43 18.08 0.27
CA ARG A 229 14.71 19.34 0.03
C ARG A 229 13.26 19.19 -0.46
N HIS A 230 12.85 17.99 -0.85
CA HIS A 230 11.47 17.65 -1.24
C HIS A 230 11.03 16.36 -0.54
N PRO A 231 10.67 16.42 0.77
CA PRO A 231 10.36 15.25 1.60
C PRO A 231 9.03 14.56 1.25
N ASN A 232 8.24 15.12 0.35
CA ASN A 232 6.87 14.69 0.11
C ASN A 232 6.70 13.57 -0.93
N ILE A 233 7.79 13.06 -1.52
CA ILE A 233 7.73 11.86 -2.35
C ILE A 233 8.28 10.71 -1.51
N PRO A 234 7.48 9.76 -1.03
CA PRO A 234 7.98 8.58 -0.35
C PRO A 234 8.66 7.68 -1.38
N ILE A 235 9.89 8.02 -1.78
CA ILE A 235 10.76 7.03 -2.38
C ILE A 235 11.08 6.04 -1.25
N GLY A 236 10.25 5.00 -1.15
CA GLY A 236 10.41 3.95 -0.19
C GLY A 236 11.83 3.35 -0.21
N PRO A 237 12.14 2.37 0.63
CA PRO A 237 13.47 1.78 0.84
C PRO A 237 14.15 1.23 -0.44
N LEU A 238 13.50 1.34 -1.60
CA LEU A 238 14.02 0.99 -2.92
C LEU A 238 15.09 1.99 -3.42
N GLY A 239 15.06 3.27 -3.02
CA GLY A 239 16.03 4.28 -3.47
C GLY A 239 17.49 3.95 -3.13
N GLY A 240 17.75 3.26 -2.01
CA GLY A 240 19.09 2.80 -1.63
C GLY A 240 19.54 1.50 -2.29
N ARG A 241 18.62 0.67 -2.82
CA ARG A 241 18.93 -0.64 -3.43
C ARG A 241 19.21 -0.55 -4.92
N VAL A 242 18.52 0.30 -5.65
CA VAL A 242 18.73 0.49 -7.09
C VAL A 242 20.20 0.79 -7.43
N PRO A 243 20.91 1.70 -6.71
CA PRO A 243 22.33 1.92 -6.95
C PRO A 243 23.21 0.70 -6.73
N GLN A 244 22.92 -0.12 -5.73
CA GLN A 244 23.70 -1.33 -5.41
C GLN A 244 23.47 -2.43 -6.45
N GLU A 245 22.24 -2.64 -6.88
CA GLU A 245 21.88 -3.60 -7.93
C GLU A 245 22.50 -3.20 -9.27
N VAL A 246 22.41 -1.93 -9.65
CA VAL A 246 23.04 -1.39 -10.87
C VAL A 246 24.55 -1.61 -10.83
N ARG A 247 25.21 -1.32 -9.70
CA ARG A 247 26.66 -1.57 -9.55
C ARG A 247 27.01 -3.03 -9.73
N ARG A 248 26.25 -3.93 -9.12
CA ARG A 248 26.48 -5.38 -9.22
C ARG A 248 26.35 -5.84 -10.67
N VAL A 249 25.30 -5.46 -11.35
CA VAL A 249 25.03 -5.82 -12.74
C VAL A 249 26.11 -5.30 -13.68
N VAL A 250 26.52 -4.05 -13.54
CA VAL A 250 27.59 -3.45 -14.35
C VAL A 250 28.91 -4.19 -14.10
N LYS A 251 29.25 -4.46 -12.85
CA LYS A 251 30.47 -5.21 -12.48
C LYS A 251 30.48 -6.62 -13.09
N ASP A 252 29.39 -7.35 -12.95
CA ASP A 252 29.27 -8.74 -13.44
C ASP A 252 29.35 -8.77 -14.99
N TYR A 253 28.63 -7.85 -15.65
CA TYR A 253 28.68 -7.72 -17.10
C TYR A 253 30.09 -7.45 -17.62
N ILE A 254 30.79 -6.48 -17.01
CA ILE A 254 32.14 -6.11 -17.41
C ILE A 254 33.14 -7.23 -17.20
N ASN A 255 33.10 -7.88 -16.04
CA ASN A 255 33.98 -9.01 -15.77
C ASN A 255 33.82 -10.10 -16.84
N LEU A 256 32.57 -10.45 -17.19
CA LEU A 256 32.28 -11.44 -18.21
C LEU A 256 32.85 -11.05 -19.58
N LYS A 257 32.71 -9.80 -19.99
CA LYS A 257 33.20 -9.31 -21.29
C LYS A 257 34.72 -9.20 -21.34
N LEU A 258 35.35 -8.81 -20.23
CA LEU A 258 36.80 -8.71 -20.13
C LEU A 258 37.49 -10.06 -20.16
N ASP A 259 36.95 -11.07 -19.46
CA ASP A 259 37.45 -12.43 -19.52
C ASP A 259 37.43 -12.96 -20.97
N GLY A 260 36.35 -12.68 -21.72
CA GLY A 260 36.23 -13.00 -23.14
C GLY A 260 37.21 -12.27 -24.04
N LEU A 261 37.48 -10.97 -23.80
CA LEU A 261 38.48 -10.19 -24.54
C LEU A 261 39.90 -10.68 -24.26
N ARG A 262 40.23 -10.98 -22.98
CA ARG A 262 41.51 -11.50 -22.56
C ARG A 262 41.80 -12.85 -23.22
N ALA A 263 40.87 -13.79 -23.16
CA ALA A 263 41.01 -15.09 -23.82
C ALA A 263 41.28 -14.94 -25.33
N ARG A 264 40.66 -14.00 -26.02
CA ARG A 264 40.89 -13.72 -27.45
C ARG A 264 42.30 -13.13 -27.71
N ILE A 265 42.79 -12.25 -26.82
CA ILE A 265 44.15 -11.67 -26.92
C ILE A 265 45.21 -12.74 -26.68
N ASP A 266 45.04 -13.52 -25.65
CA ASP A 266 45.98 -14.57 -25.27
C ASP A 266 46.06 -15.69 -26.35
N ALA A 267 44.95 -16.01 -27.00
CA ALA A 267 44.89 -16.94 -28.12
C ALA A 267 45.71 -16.52 -29.37
N LEU A 268 46.07 -15.25 -29.49
CA LEU A 268 46.89 -14.75 -30.60
C LEU A 268 48.36 -15.04 -30.45
N HIS A 269 48.83 -15.42 -29.23
CA HIS A 269 50.25 -15.72 -28.93
C HIS A 269 51.24 -14.64 -29.40
N LEU A 270 50.84 -13.35 -29.35
CA LEU A 270 51.62 -12.19 -29.80
C LEU A 270 52.36 -11.58 -28.61
N GLU A 271 53.56 -11.05 -28.86
CA GLU A 271 54.38 -10.34 -27.88
C GLU A 271 54.73 -8.93 -28.38
N GLY A 272 55.19 -8.06 -27.46
CA GLY A 272 55.69 -6.72 -27.75
C GLY A 272 54.69 -5.81 -28.48
N GLU A 273 55.17 -5.12 -29.50
CA GLU A 273 54.34 -4.14 -30.26
C GLU A 273 53.19 -4.80 -31.02
N ALA A 274 53.37 -6.00 -31.53
CA ALA A 274 52.32 -6.73 -32.23
C ALA A 274 51.14 -7.02 -31.29
N ARG A 275 51.42 -7.41 -30.03
CA ARG A 275 50.39 -7.60 -28.98
C ARG A 275 49.66 -6.29 -28.69
N ARG A 276 50.39 -5.20 -28.49
CA ARG A 276 49.78 -3.85 -28.26
C ARG A 276 48.88 -3.40 -29.40
N ALA A 277 49.30 -3.61 -30.62
CA ALA A 277 48.50 -3.25 -31.83
C ALA A 277 47.23 -4.12 -31.92
N ALA A 278 47.32 -5.42 -31.64
CA ALA A 278 46.19 -6.33 -31.60
C ALA A 278 45.19 -5.96 -30.50
N VAL A 279 45.66 -5.69 -29.26
CA VAL A 279 44.87 -5.20 -28.16
C VAL A 279 44.07 -3.96 -28.52
N ARG A 280 44.75 -2.91 -29.04
CA ARG A 280 44.09 -1.68 -29.47
C ARG A 280 42.97 -1.95 -30.50
N ARG A 281 43.21 -2.83 -31.47
CA ARG A 281 42.24 -3.17 -32.52
C ARG A 281 41.05 -3.95 -31.94
N ILE A 282 41.30 -4.93 -31.09
CA ILE A 282 40.24 -5.77 -30.46
C ILE A 282 39.39 -4.91 -29.53
N VAL A 283 39.99 -4.10 -28.65
CA VAL A 283 39.28 -3.23 -27.70
C VAL A 283 38.46 -2.18 -28.47
N ASN A 284 39.03 -1.51 -29.47
CA ASN A 284 38.27 -0.52 -30.26
C ASN A 284 37.12 -1.14 -31.04
N GLY A 285 37.27 -2.34 -31.59
CA GLY A 285 36.20 -3.03 -32.30
C GLY A 285 35.11 -3.57 -31.38
N ALA A 286 35.39 -3.72 -30.08
CA ALA A 286 34.40 -4.19 -29.08
C ALA A 286 33.62 -3.03 -28.42
N LYS A 287 34.16 -1.82 -28.37
CA LYS A 287 33.60 -0.68 -27.63
C LYS A 287 32.11 -0.42 -27.90
N THR A 288 31.73 -0.22 -29.16
CA THR A 288 30.34 0.09 -29.52
C THR A 288 29.38 -1.04 -29.14
N ARG A 289 29.78 -2.28 -29.38
CA ARG A 289 28.97 -3.45 -28.97
C ARG A 289 28.84 -3.57 -27.47
N MET A 290 29.93 -3.37 -26.73
CA MET A 290 29.91 -3.38 -25.28
C MET A 290 29.03 -2.25 -24.70
N ALA A 291 29.10 -1.05 -25.27
CA ALA A 291 28.24 0.07 -24.84
C ALA A 291 26.76 -0.22 -25.08
N ASN A 292 26.42 -0.73 -26.27
CA ASN A 292 25.03 -1.09 -26.60
C ASN A 292 24.52 -2.23 -25.72
N ASP A 293 25.29 -3.29 -25.55
CA ASP A 293 24.91 -4.42 -24.68
C ASP A 293 24.74 -3.96 -23.22
N LEU A 294 25.62 -3.09 -22.72
CA LEU A 294 25.52 -2.53 -21.38
C LEU A 294 24.29 -1.66 -21.22
N ALA A 295 23.96 -0.83 -22.23
CA ALA A 295 22.78 -0.01 -22.24
C ALA A 295 21.50 -0.88 -22.14
N ILE A 296 21.42 -1.96 -22.92
CA ILE A 296 20.30 -2.91 -22.86
C ILE A 296 20.18 -3.55 -21.46
N VAL A 297 21.29 -3.97 -20.89
CA VAL A 297 21.32 -4.58 -19.55
C VAL A 297 20.86 -3.59 -18.50
N LEU A 298 21.30 -2.33 -18.57
CA LEU A 298 20.88 -1.27 -17.67
C LEU A 298 19.40 -0.91 -17.83
N GLN A 299 18.91 -0.76 -19.08
CA GLN A 299 17.49 -0.52 -19.35
C GLN A 299 16.61 -1.61 -18.76
N ASN A 300 16.95 -2.89 -19.00
CA ASN A 300 16.19 -4.03 -18.47
C ASN A 300 16.19 -4.10 -16.93
N LYS A 301 17.20 -3.53 -16.28
CA LYS A 301 17.30 -3.47 -14.82
C LYS A 301 16.65 -2.24 -14.21
N LEU A 302 16.61 -1.14 -14.92
CA LEU A 302 16.01 0.11 -14.46
C LEU A 302 14.53 0.23 -14.81
N ASN A 303 14.09 -0.42 -15.91
CA ASN A 303 12.68 -0.55 -16.22
C ASN A 303 12.09 -1.70 -15.40
N GLN A 304 11.51 -1.38 -14.26
CA GLN A 304 10.92 -2.36 -13.36
C GLN A 304 9.54 -1.92 -12.93
N THR A 305 8.64 -2.89 -12.85
CA THR A 305 7.37 -2.76 -12.17
C THR A 305 7.46 -3.57 -10.89
N ILE A 306 7.28 -2.93 -9.76
CA ILE A 306 7.26 -3.55 -8.45
C ILE A 306 5.85 -3.34 -7.93
N SER A 307 5.16 -4.42 -7.60
CA SER A 307 3.85 -4.35 -6.97
C SER A 307 3.83 -5.15 -5.68
N ARG A 308 3.05 -4.66 -4.73
CA ARG A 308 2.78 -5.31 -3.47
C ARG A 308 1.30 -5.20 -3.16
N GLN A 309 0.77 -6.22 -2.53
CA GLN A 309 -0.58 -6.23 -2.00
C GLN A 309 -0.55 -6.86 -0.62
N ASP A 310 -1.09 -6.16 0.34
CA ASP A 310 -1.29 -6.65 1.71
C ASP A 310 -2.77 -6.48 2.08
N ASP A 311 -3.31 -7.47 2.77
CA ASP A 311 -4.70 -7.43 3.25
C ASP A 311 -4.81 -8.03 4.66
N TRP A 312 -5.74 -7.47 5.44
CA TRP A 312 -6.01 -7.96 6.78
C TRP A 312 -7.47 -7.78 7.19
N LEU A 313 -7.86 -8.49 8.23
CA LEU A 313 -9.20 -8.51 8.77
C LEU A 313 -9.16 -8.29 10.28
N ASP A 314 -9.89 -7.27 10.74
CA ASP A 314 -10.07 -6.92 12.15
C ASP A 314 -11.49 -7.20 12.61
N GLY A 315 -11.64 -7.96 13.69
CA GLY A 315 -12.92 -8.09 14.37
C GLY A 315 -13.09 -6.97 15.38
N TYR A 316 -14.28 -6.36 15.45
CA TYR A 316 -14.53 -5.26 16.37
C TYR A 316 -15.87 -5.37 17.12
N GLY A 317 -15.95 -4.64 18.24
CA GLY A 317 -17.20 -4.32 18.93
C GLY A 317 -17.36 -2.80 19.06
N GLY A 318 -18.60 -2.33 18.99
CA GLY A 318 -18.86 -0.90 19.00
C GLY A 318 -20.22 -0.49 19.51
N LEU A 319 -20.38 0.81 19.71
CA LEU A 319 -21.64 1.44 20.11
C LEU A 319 -21.96 2.59 19.17
N ARG A 320 -23.25 2.74 18.85
CA ARG A 320 -23.79 3.89 18.11
C ARG A 320 -24.91 4.53 18.94
N LEU A 321 -24.73 5.78 19.30
CA LEU A 321 -25.73 6.61 19.95
C LEU A 321 -26.30 7.59 18.94
N ARG A 322 -27.63 7.63 18.79
CA ARG A 322 -28.33 8.62 18.00
C ARG A 322 -29.27 9.44 18.88
N TYR A 323 -29.25 10.76 18.74
CA TYR A 323 -30.17 11.68 19.40
C TYR A 323 -30.91 12.55 18.41
N ASN A 324 -32.26 12.52 18.42
CA ASN A 324 -33.10 13.32 17.56
C ASN A 324 -33.54 14.58 18.30
N PHE A 325 -33.05 15.74 17.90
CA PHE A 325 -33.46 17.04 18.44
C PHE A 325 -34.94 17.29 18.11
N ASN A 326 -35.30 16.96 16.88
CA ASN A 326 -36.67 17.03 16.34
C ASN A 326 -36.81 16.04 15.15
N LYS A 327 -37.88 16.19 14.33
CA LYS A 327 -38.10 15.30 13.18
C LYS A 327 -37.09 15.56 12.02
N THR A 328 -36.49 16.76 11.99
CA THR A 328 -35.60 17.21 10.93
C THR A 328 -34.13 17.03 11.30
N PHE A 329 -33.75 17.39 12.54
CA PHE A 329 -32.35 17.40 12.96
C PHE A 329 -32.04 16.31 13.98
N TYR A 330 -30.90 15.68 13.81
CA TYR A 330 -30.37 14.71 14.74
C TYR A 330 -28.84 14.76 14.79
N THR A 331 -28.28 14.09 15.77
CA THR A 331 -26.86 13.78 15.83
C THR A 331 -26.67 12.29 16.07
N ALA A 332 -25.56 11.74 15.60
CA ALA A 332 -25.15 10.39 15.92
C ALA A 332 -23.64 10.36 16.21
N VAL A 333 -23.25 9.50 17.15
CA VAL A 333 -21.87 9.21 17.47
C VAL A 333 -21.69 7.70 17.42
N ARG A 334 -20.65 7.24 16.77
CA ARG A 334 -20.24 5.83 16.68
C ARG A 334 -18.82 5.70 17.21
N GLY A 335 -18.57 4.68 18.02
CA GLY A 335 -17.26 4.31 18.51
C GLY A 335 -17.06 2.82 18.45
N GLU A 336 -15.91 2.37 17.98
CA GLU A 336 -15.55 0.99 17.77
C GLU A 336 -14.12 0.73 18.20
N VAL A 337 -13.89 -0.49 18.69
CA VAL A 337 -12.57 -0.98 19.04
C VAL A 337 -12.46 -2.44 18.64
N GLY A 338 -11.33 -2.82 18.08
CA GLY A 338 -11.12 -4.16 17.56
C GLY A 338 -9.66 -4.54 17.46
N ARG A 339 -9.44 -5.74 16.99
CA ARG A 339 -8.13 -6.27 16.63
C ARG A 339 -8.26 -7.42 15.64
N GLY A 340 -7.19 -7.71 14.91
CA GLY A 340 -7.09 -8.86 14.03
C GLY A 340 -6.15 -9.94 14.53
N VAL A 341 -5.85 -10.89 13.66
CA VAL A 341 -4.82 -11.92 13.91
C VAL A 341 -3.42 -11.32 13.80
N VAL A 342 -3.27 -10.32 12.94
CA VAL A 342 -2.00 -9.67 12.58
C VAL A 342 -1.99 -8.17 12.90
N SER A 343 -3.13 -7.58 13.27
CA SER A 343 -3.24 -6.21 13.77
C SER A 343 -3.33 -6.22 15.29
N ASP A 344 -2.65 -5.28 15.94
CA ASP A 344 -2.63 -5.18 17.40
C ASP A 344 -3.83 -4.41 17.93
N LEU A 345 -4.16 -3.28 17.34
CA LEU A 345 -5.30 -2.44 17.72
C LEU A 345 -5.89 -1.74 16.51
N MET A 346 -7.21 -1.82 16.40
CA MET A 346 -8.00 -0.98 15.51
C MET A 346 -9.02 -0.21 16.34
N TRP A 347 -9.19 1.08 16.07
CA TRP A 347 -10.31 1.83 16.62
C TRP A 347 -10.89 2.78 15.59
N GLN A 348 -12.18 3.05 15.70
CA GLN A 348 -12.89 4.02 14.89
C GLN A 348 -13.77 4.91 15.75
N ALA A 349 -13.80 6.18 15.44
CA ALA A 349 -14.72 7.15 16.00
C ALA A 349 -15.34 8.00 14.90
N GLU A 350 -16.67 8.18 14.96
CA GLU A 350 -17.44 8.99 14.01
C GLU A 350 -18.45 9.83 14.77
N GLY A 351 -18.57 11.09 14.40
CA GLY A 351 -19.61 12.00 14.93
C GLY A 351 -20.23 12.78 13.80
N VAL A 352 -21.57 12.77 13.71
CA VAL A 352 -22.32 13.43 12.63
C VAL A 352 -23.48 14.27 13.15
N LEU A 353 -23.77 15.33 12.41
CA LEU A 353 -25.02 16.10 12.47
C LEU A 353 -25.82 15.78 11.21
N GLY A 354 -27.05 15.33 11.38
CA GLY A 354 -27.91 14.89 10.30
C GLY A 354 -29.13 15.77 10.12
N VAL A 355 -29.54 15.90 8.86
CA VAL A 355 -30.75 16.58 8.42
C VAL A 355 -31.62 15.63 7.62
N ASN A 356 -32.84 15.36 8.07
CA ASN A 356 -33.86 14.66 7.29
C ASN A 356 -34.62 15.69 6.43
N TRP A 357 -34.33 15.73 5.15
CA TRP A 357 -34.99 16.60 4.18
C TRP A 357 -36.43 16.17 3.94
N THR A 358 -36.64 14.88 3.89
CA THR A 358 -37.94 14.22 3.76
C THR A 358 -38.03 13.05 4.76
N ARG A 359 -39.09 12.24 4.66
CA ARG A 359 -39.17 10.99 5.44
C ARG A 359 -38.16 9.92 5.00
N SER A 360 -37.69 10.07 3.77
CA SER A 360 -36.79 9.08 3.13
C SER A 360 -35.39 9.59 2.87
N ILE A 361 -35.17 10.89 2.64
CA ILE A 361 -33.90 11.46 2.22
C ILE A 361 -33.26 12.21 3.39
N PHE A 362 -32.01 11.93 3.62
CA PHE A 362 -31.21 12.60 4.66
C PHE A 362 -29.80 12.96 4.16
N THR A 363 -29.19 13.91 4.84
CA THR A 363 -27.76 14.25 4.70
C THR A 363 -27.14 14.35 6.08
N GLU A 364 -25.95 13.82 6.23
CA GLU A 364 -25.11 13.89 7.42
C GLU A 364 -23.82 14.64 7.09
N VAL A 365 -23.36 15.50 8.00
CA VAL A 365 -22.05 16.15 7.96
C VAL A 365 -21.36 15.87 9.28
N GLY A 366 -20.10 15.46 9.24
CA GLY A 366 -19.42 15.09 10.45
C GLY A 366 -17.92 14.92 10.29
N TYR A 367 -17.35 14.18 11.22
CA TYR A 367 -15.93 13.84 11.25
C TYR A 367 -15.77 12.38 11.61
N ARG A 368 -14.86 11.71 10.92
CA ARG A 368 -14.51 10.30 11.15
C ARG A 368 -13.01 10.16 11.30
N ALA A 369 -12.60 9.31 12.22
CA ALA A 369 -11.24 8.87 12.40
C ALA A 369 -11.21 7.35 12.52
N LEU A 370 -10.30 6.71 11.82
CA LEU A 370 -10.02 5.27 11.83
C LEU A 370 -8.51 5.09 12.01
N SER A 371 -8.12 4.32 13.01
CA SER A 371 -6.72 3.96 13.22
C SER A 371 -6.54 2.46 13.15
N ALA A 372 -5.50 2.02 12.48
CA ALA A 372 -5.09 0.64 12.41
C ALA A 372 -3.60 0.53 12.71
N ASP A 373 -3.25 -0.36 13.64
CA ASP A 373 -1.88 -0.73 13.96
C ASP A 373 -1.66 -2.18 13.52
N PHE A 374 -0.94 -2.32 12.43
CA PHE A 374 -0.67 -3.59 11.78
C PHE A 374 0.84 -3.78 11.64
N GLU A 375 1.36 -4.92 12.09
CA GLU A 375 2.76 -5.30 11.91
C GLU A 375 2.88 -6.79 11.56
N ASP A 376 3.36 -7.10 10.35
CA ASP A 376 3.64 -8.47 9.92
C ASP A 376 4.84 -8.51 8.95
N ASN A 377 5.71 -9.52 9.10
CA ASN A 377 6.81 -9.88 8.18
C ASN A 377 7.66 -8.71 7.68
N ASN A 378 8.07 -7.79 8.56
CA ASN A 378 8.79 -6.55 8.23
C ASN A 378 7.96 -5.48 7.49
N PHE A 379 6.65 -5.54 7.54
CA PHE A 379 5.77 -4.45 7.17
C PHE A 379 5.10 -3.90 8.43
N LYS A 380 5.18 -2.59 8.62
CA LYS A 380 4.51 -1.86 9.69
C LYS A 380 3.57 -0.83 9.08
N PHE A 381 2.33 -0.81 9.56
CA PHE A 381 1.31 0.16 9.19
C PHE A 381 0.62 0.65 10.46
N ASP A 382 1.14 1.70 11.06
CA ASP A 382 0.57 2.35 12.24
C ASP A 382 0.06 3.72 11.80
N VAL A 383 -1.18 3.74 11.27
CA VAL A 383 -1.74 4.90 10.58
C VAL A 383 -3.12 5.23 11.12
N THR A 384 -3.33 6.51 11.37
CA THR A 384 -4.65 7.09 11.63
C THR A 384 -5.10 7.87 10.40
N THR A 385 -6.21 7.42 9.82
CA THR A 385 -6.91 8.08 8.72
C THR A 385 -8.06 8.90 9.30
N HIS A 386 -8.09 10.18 9.07
CA HIS A 386 -9.13 11.04 9.67
C HIS A 386 -9.49 12.23 8.77
N GLY A 387 -10.72 12.72 8.92
CA GLY A 387 -11.15 13.89 8.17
C GLY A 387 -12.65 14.14 8.24
N PRO A 388 -13.09 15.28 7.71
CA PRO A 388 -14.50 15.59 7.56
C PRO A 388 -15.17 14.62 6.59
N GLN A 389 -16.45 14.35 6.84
CA GLN A 389 -17.26 13.53 5.96
C GLN A 389 -18.62 14.17 5.68
N ILE A 390 -19.15 13.89 4.51
CA ILE A 390 -20.53 14.19 4.12
C ILE A 390 -21.18 12.92 3.59
N THR A 391 -22.37 12.58 4.08
CA THR A 391 -23.08 11.38 3.66
C THR A 391 -24.49 11.77 3.23
N THR A 392 -24.92 11.33 2.06
CA THR A 392 -26.31 11.49 1.61
C THR A 392 -26.92 10.13 1.37
N GLY A 393 -28.15 9.93 1.84
CA GLY A 393 -28.78 8.62 1.75
C GLY A 393 -30.30 8.67 1.64
N ILE A 394 -30.84 7.49 1.32
CA ILE A 394 -32.26 7.23 1.19
C ILE A 394 -32.64 6.06 2.09
N THR A 395 -33.71 6.24 2.86
CA THR A 395 -34.29 5.18 3.71
C THR A 395 -35.69 4.83 3.17
N PHE A 396 -36.03 3.57 3.07
CA PHE A 396 -37.30 3.06 2.55
C PHE A 396 -37.78 1.78 3.24
#